data_08ef28f3cd48fd90ccc97f80828c76cb
#
_entry.id   08ef28f3cd48fd90ccc97f80828c76cb
#
_cell.length_a   1.000
_cell.length_b   1.000
_cell.length_c   1.000
_cell.angle_alpha   90.00
_cell.angle_beta   90.00
_cell.angle_gamma   90.00
#
_symmetry.space_group_name_H-M   'P 1'
#
loop_
_entity.id
_entity.type
_entity.pdbx_description
1 polymer ?
#
loop_
_entity_poly.entity_id
_entity_poly.type
_entity_poly.pdbx_seq_one_letter_code
_entity_poly.pdbx_strand_id
1 'polypeptide(L)'
;MKKIINGKMYNTETAVKLGTGESHLSVNNFGYYQEHLYRKKTGEYFLYGEGGAGSKYAKQQELNNFGPGDGFTPLTESGARIWAEKYLDVDEYCEIFGEPEE
;
A
#
# COMPACT_ATOMS: atom_id res chain seq x y z
N MET A 1 8.83 3.18 -9.49
CA MET A 1 8.56 1.73 -9.30
C MET A 1 7.41 1.29 -10.16
N LYS A 2 7.58 0.23 -10.87
CA LYS A 2 6.52 -0.30 -11.74
C LYS A 2 6.58 -1.82 -11.83
N LYS A 3 5.42 -2.44 -12.06
CA LYS A 3 5.27 -3.89 -12.16
C LYS A 3 4.07 -4.23 -13.04
N ILE A 4 4.14 -5.36 -13.70
CA ILE A 4 3.02 -5.90 -14.47
C ILE A 4 2.44 -7.07 -13.68
N ILE A 5 1.13 -7.03 -13.41
CA ILE A 5 0.40 -8.06 -12.68
C ILE A 5 -0.85 -8.38 -13.49
N ASN A 6 -1.02 -9.64 -13.89
CA ASN A 6 -2.16 -10.11 -14.70
C ASN A 6 -2.39 -9.24 -15.95
N GLY A 7 -1.30 -8.86 -16.62
CA GLY A 7 -1.35 -8.09 -17.85
C GLY A 7 -1.59 -6.59 -17.68
N LYS A 8 -1.71 -6.11 -16.45
CA LYS A 8 -1.91 -4.68 -16.17
C LYS A 8 -0.66 -4.07 -15.57
N MET A 9 -0.37 -2.84 -15.95
CA MET A 9 0.79 -2.13 -15.40
C MET A 9 0.40 -1.33 -14.15
N TYR A 10 1.26 -1.42 -13.14
CA TYR A 10 1.17 -0.66 -11.88
C TYR A 10 2.43 0.17 -11.77
N ASN A 11 2.28 1.50 -11.78
CA ASN A 11 3.42 2.41 -11.85
C ASN A 11 3.20 3.60 -10.90
N THR A 12 4.05 3.71 -9.88
CA THR A 12 3.95 4.79 -8.89
C THR A 12 4.27 6.17 -9.48
N GLU A 13 4.95 6.23 -10.62
CA GLU A 13 5.31 7.50 -11.26
C GLU A 13 4.16 8.10 -12.06
N THR A 14 3.24 7.28 -12.58
CA THR A 14 2.11 7.74 -13.39
C THR A 14 0.79 7.77 -12.63
N ALA A 15 0.71 7.10 -11.49
CA ALA A 15 -0.47 7.09 -10.65
C ALA A 15 -0.43 8.24 -9.63
N VAL A 16 -1.60 8.59 -9.11
CA VAL A 16 -1.72 9.64 -8.08
C VAL A 16 -1.64 8.99 -6.71
N LYS A 17 -0.70 9.44 -5.89
CA LYS A 17 -0.59 8.99 -4.50
C LYS A 17 -1.66 9.66 -3.66
N LEU A 18 -2.49 8.86 -3.01
CA LEU A 18 -3.63 9.34 -2.23
C LEU A 18 -3.35 9.42 -0.74
N GLY A 19 -2.52 8.54 -0.21
CA GLY A 19 -2.23 8.52 1.21
C GLY A 19 -1.18 7.50 1.59
N THR A 20 -0.72 7.58 2.83
CA THR A 20 0.32 6.70 3.37
C THR A 20 -0.14 6.11 4.68
N GLY A 21 0.06 4.82 4.86
CA GLY A 21 -0.19 4.10 6.10
C GLY A 21 1.06 3.40 6.58
N GLU A 22 1.19 3.26 7.90
CA GLU A 22 2.34 2.62 8.51
C GLU A 22 1.87 1.62 9.56
N SER A 23 2.72 0.62 9.82
CA SER A 23 2.52 -0.21 11.01
C SER A 23 2.72 0.65 12.25
N HIS A 24 2.19 0.19 13.38
CA HIS A 24 2.38 0.88 14.67
C HIS A 24 3.75 0.61 15.30
N LEU A 25 4.62 -0.06 14.59
CA LEU A 25 5.94 -0.44 15.06
C LEU A 25 6.96 0.66 14.78
N SER A 26 8.03 0.69 15.54
CA SER A 26 9.16 1.58 15.30
C SER A 26 9.83 1.24 13.96
N VAL A 27 10.37 2.25 13.28
CA VAL A 27 11.10 2.06 12.00
C VAL A 27 12.29 1.10 12.14
N ASN A 28 12.81 0.92 13.34
CA ASN A 28 13.90 -0.01 13.61
C ASN A 28 13.43 -1.43 13.92
N ASN A 29 12.11 -1.66 13.99
CA ASN A 29 11.54 -2.99 14.24
C ASN A 29 11.52 -3.78 12.94
N PHE A 30 11.86 -5.07 13.01
CA PHE A 30 11.84 -5.95 11.83
C PHE A 30 10.45 -6.06 11.20
N GLY A 31 9.40 -5.87 11.97
CA GLY A 31 8.03 -5.94 11.49
C GLY A 31 7.50 -4.64 10.90
N TYR A 32 8.28 -3.56 10.97
CA TYR A 32 7.84 -2.27 10.43
C TYR A 32 7.55 -2.35 8.94
N TYR A 33 6.46 -1.69 8.52
CA TYR A 33 6.15 -1.52 7.10
C TYR A 33 5.46 -0.19 6.87
N GLN A 34 5.51 0.26 5.61
CA GLN A 34 4.84 1.46 5.15
C GLN A 34 4.16 1.13 3.83
N GLU A 35 2.93 1.63 3.65
CA GLU A 35 2.15 1.42 2.45
C GLU A 35 1.66 2.75 1.91
N HIS A 36 1.58 2.84 0.60
CA HIS A 36 1.08 4.02 -0.09
C HIS A 36 -0.08 3.62 -0.99
N LEU A 37 -1.21 4.30 -0.84
CA LEU A 37 -2.38 4.07 -1.68
C LEU A 37 -2.27 4.95 -2.92
N TYR A 38 -2.44 4.34 -4.08
CA TYR A 38 -2.41 5.02 -5.37
C TYR A 38 -3.70 4.78 -6.13
N ARG A 39 -4.05 5.75 -6.97
CA ARG A 39 -5.11 5.60 -7.97
C ARG A 39 -4.52 5.85 -9.34
N LYS A 40 -4.74 4.91 -10.25
CA LYS A 40 -4.36 5.06 -11.66
C LYS A 40 -5.26 6.08 -12.36
N LYS A 41 -4.81 6.59 -13.48
CA LYS A 41 -5.64 7.45 -14.35
C LYS A 41 -6.90 6.73 -14.82
N THR A 42 -6.89 5.40 -14.87
CA THR A 42 -8.05 4.57 -15.21
C THR A 42 -9.08 4.48 -14.08
N GLY A 43 -8.75 4.94 -12.88
CA GLY A 43 -9.60 4.85 -11.70
C GLY A 43 -9.32 3.63 -10.82
N GLU A 44 -8.44 2.73 -11.24
CA GLU A 44 -8.09 1.55 -10.45
C GLU A 44 -7.17 1.92 -9.30
N TYR A 45 -7.30 1.20 -8.19
CA TYR A 45 -6.49 1.43 -6.97
C TYR A 45 -5.44 0.35 -6.79
N PHE A 46 -4.35 0.72 -6.16
CA PHE A 46 -3.34 -0.25 -5.72
C PHE A 46 -2.54 0.30 -4.55
N LEU A 47 -1.91 -0.61 -3.82
CA LEU A 47 -0.92 -0.26 -2.81
C LEU A 47 0.47 -0.54 -3.36
N TYR A 48 1.41 0.33 -3.03
CA TYR A 48 2.83 0.02 -3.09
C TYR A 48 3.35 0.09 -1.65
N GLY A 49 3.96 -0.99 -1.19
CA GLY A 49 4.45 -1.07 0.17
C GLY A 49 5.86 -1.58 0.26
N GLU A 50 6.50 -1.27 1.37
CA GLU A 50 7.83 -1.75 1.70
C GLU A 50 7.94 -2.00 3.19
N GLY A 51 8.83 -2.88 3.59
CA GLY A 51 8.96 -3.20 5.00
C GLY A 51 10.18 -4.05 5.32
N GLY A 52 10.40 -4.26 6.60
CA GLY A 52 11.53 -4.99 7.13
C GLY A 52 11.41 -6.50 6.99
N ALA A 53 12.44 -7.20 7.45
CA ALA A 53 12.58 -8.65 7.31
C ALA A 53 11.47 -9.45 8.00
N GLY A 54 10.79 -8.88 8.98
CA GLY A 54 9.68 -9.52 9.68
C GLY A 54 8.31 -8.98 9.27
N SER A 55 8.24 -8.15 8.24
CA SER A 55 6.98 -7.56 7.76
C SER A 55 6.34 -8.44 6.69
N LYS A 56 5.09 -8.09 6.32
CA LYS A 56 4.41 -8.75 5.20
C LYS A 56 5.08 -8.52 3.84
N TYR A 57 6.01 -7.58 3.76
CA TYR A 57 6.78 -7.31 2.54
C TYR A 57 8.13 -7.99 2.52
N ALA A 58 8.48 -8.74 3.56
CA ALA A 58 9.74 -9.46 3.64
C ALA A 58 9.93 -10.38 2.43
N LYS A 59 11.18 -10.50 1.97
CA LYS A 59 11.53 -11.40 0.87
C LYS A 59 12.49 -12.45 1.38
N GLN A 60 12.24 -13.70 0.98
CA GLN A 60 13.12 -14.81 1.30
C GLN A 60 14.39 -14.69 0.46
N GLN A 61 15.53 -14.66 1.11
CA GLN A 61 16.84 -14.55 0.46
C GLN A 61 17.52 -15.91 0.36
N GLU A 62 17.42 -16.70 1.43
CA GLU A 62 17.95 -18.06 1.52
C GLU A 62 16.95 -18.87 2.31
N LEU A 63 17.17 -20.18 2.39
CA LEU A 63 16.34 -21.07 3.20
C LEU A 63 16.32 -20.56 4.64
N ASN A 64 15.12 -20.26 5.16
CA ASN A 64 14.90 -19.72 6.50
C ASN A 64 15.53 -18.34 6.76
N ASN A 65 15.91 -17.63 5.71
CA ASN A 65 16.47 -16.30 5.85
C ASN A 65 15.66 -15.29 5.05
N PHE A 66 15.16 -14.23 5.74
CA PHE A 66 14.32 -13.19 5.14
C PHE A 66 15.02 -11.83 5.26
N GLY A 67 14.85 -11.01 4.25
CA GLY A 67 15.31 -9.64 4.25
C GLY A 67 14.17 -8.66 4.00
N PRO A 68 14.45 -7.35 4.04
CA PRO A 68 13.47 -6.34 3.69
C PRO A 68 13.02 -6.49 2.24
N GLY A 69 11.82 -6.02 1.95
CA GLY A 69 11.28 -6.10 0.60
C GLY A 69 10.19 -5.08 0.36
N ASP A 70 9.64 -5.14 -0.86
CA ASP A 70 8.58 -4.28 -1.30
C ASP A 70 7.61 -5.06 -2.19
N GLY A 71 6.48 -4.44 -2.53
CA GLY A 71 5.52 -5.08 -3.40
C GLY A 71 4.35 -4.20 -3.77
N PHE A 72 3.64 -4.62 -4.80
CA PHE A 72 2.43 -3.99 -5.29
C PHE A 72 1.24 -4.88 -4.96
N THR A 73 0.13 -4.28 -4.54
CA THR A 73 -1.11 -5.00 -4.26
C THR A 73 -2.26 -4.30 -4.97
N PRO A 74 -2.81 -4.90 -6.04
CA PRO A 74 -4.02 -4.34 -6.66
C PRO A 74 -5.19 -4.38 -5.68
N LEU A 75 -6.00 -3.33 -5.70
CA LEU A 75 -7.17 -3.22 -4.82
C LEU A 75 -8.42 -2.91 -5.63
N THR A 76 -9.54 -3.44 -5.16
CA THR A 76 -10.85 -2.94 -5.58
C THR A 76 -11.12 -1.61 -4.86
N GLU A 77 -12.13 -0.87 -5.29
CA GLU A 77 -12.52 0.35 -4.57
C GLU A 77 -12.92 0.01 -3.13
N SER A 78 -13.63 -1.09 -2.92
CA SER A 78 -13.98 -1.56 -1.57
C SER A 78 -12.75 -1.83 -0.73
N GLY A 79 -11.75 -2.49 -1.28
CA GLY A 79 -10.49 -2.74 -0.60
C GLY A 79 -9.72 -1.46 -0.28
N ALA A 80 -9.74 -0.49 -1.20
CA ALA A 80 -9.11 0.80 -0.97
C ALA A 80 -9.78 1.58 0.16
N ARG A 81 -11.13 1.53 0.24
CA ARG A 81 -11.89 2.16 1.32
C ARG A 81 -11.58 1.53 2.67
N ILE A 82 -11.50 0.21 2.73
CA ILE A 82 -11.17 -0.52 3.97
C ILE A 82 -9.77 -0.14 4.45
N TRP A 83 -8.81 -0.09 3.54
CA TRP A 83 -7.45 0.33 3.87
C TRP A 83 -7.43 1.78 4.41
N ALA A 84 -8.14 2.68 3.73
CA ALA A 84 -8.20 4.09 4.13
C ALA A 84 -8.86 4.29 5.50
N GLU A 85 -9.91 3.51 5.81
CA GLU A 85 -10.53 3.55 7.13
C GLU A 85 -9.55 3.16 8.23
N LYS A 86 -8.63 2.24 7.93
CA LYS A 86 -7.66 1.76 8.91
C LYS A 86 -6.48 2.73 9.11
N TYR A 87 -6.01 3.36 8.04
CA TYR A 87 -4.73 4.09 8.07
C TYR A 87 -4.84 5.60 7.95
N LEU A 88 -5.90 6.12 7.33
CA LEU A 88 -6.03 7.55 7.06
C LEU A 88 -6.97 8.20 8.09
N ASP A 89 -6.83 9.51 8.26
CA ASP A 89 -7.79 10.24 9.08
C ASP A 89 -9.06 10.58 8.29
N VAL A 90 -10.04 11.17 8.98
CA VAL A 90 -11.34 11.47 8.39
C VAL A 90 -11.21 12.42 7.20
N ASP A 91 -10.39 13.44 7.33
CA ASP A 91 -10.24 14.44 6.26
C ASP A 91 -9.60 13.84 5.01
N GLU A 92 -8.58 13.02 5.18
CA GLU A 92 -7.93 12.33 4.08
C GLU A 92 -8.87 11.36 3.38
N TYR A 93 -9.63 10.60 4.16
CA TYR A 93 -10.62 9.69 3.61
C TYR A 93 -11.67 10.42 2.78
N CYS A 94 -12.20 11.52 3.31
CA CYS A 94 -13.23 12.31 2.62
C CYS A 94 -12.71 12.97 1.34
N GLU A 95 -11.46 13.38 1.31
CA GLU A 95 -10.84 13.91 0.09
C GLU A 95 -10.81 12.89 -1.03
N ILE A 96 -10.59 11.63 -0.70
CA ILE A 96 -10.47 10.55 -1.69
C ILE A 96 -11.83 10.05 -2.13
N PHE A 97 -12.72 9.75 -1.18
CA PHE A 97 -13.96 9.01 -1.42
C PHE A 97 -15.24 9.84 -1.23
N GLY A 98 -15.13 11.07 -0.72
CA GLY A 98 -16.26 11.87 -0.33
C GLY A 98 -16.75 11.53 1.08
N GLU A 99 -17.68 12.32 1.61
CA GLU A 99 -18.22 12.08 2.94
C GLU A 99 -19.12 10.85 2.94
N PRO A 100 -18.86 9.87 3.84
CA PRO A 100 -19.75 8.73 3.96
C PRO A 100 -21.06 9.12 4.67
N GLU A 101 -22.07 8.32 4.51
CA GLU A 101 -23.33 8.48 5.23
C GLU A 101 -23.13 8.23 6.73
N GLU A 102 -23.88 8.96 7.51
CA GLU A 102 -23.91 8.76 8.97
C GLU A 102 -24.77 7.57 9.35
#